data_8c32a967be35ef72bb5ab8cbaf755e95
#
_entry.id   8c32a967be35ef72bb5ab8cbaf755e95
#
_cell.length_a   1.000
_cell.length_b   1.000
_cell.length_c   1.000
_cell.angle_alpha   90.00
_cell.angle_beta   90.00
_cell.angle_gamma   90.00
#
_symmetry.space_group_name_H-M   'P 1'
#
loop_
_entity.id
_entity.type
_entity.pdbx_description
1 polymer ?
#
loop_
_entity_poly.entity_id
_entity_poly.type
_entity_poly.pdbx_seq_one_letter_code
_entity_poly.pdbx_strand_id
1 'polypeptide(L)'
;MRRQALKQAVLAMAAALAATSALAHGDVTPQAVDTKELPQLGEQWRDQNPYRKNEKAIRIGGSAFNQNCARCHGLEAVSGGIAPDLRKLDNECASLKDEKKKSACVSEMDTFYASAVRRGRTRNGAVYMPPFEGTLNQEAVWAIKAYLETRREKPL
;
A
#
# COMPACT_ATOMS: atom_id res chain seq x y z
N MET A 1 -15.31 53.11 -19.63
CA MET A 1 -16.11 51.88 -19.51
C MET A 1 -15.40 50.64 -19.99
N ARG A 2 -14.89 50.52 -21.23
CA ARG A 2 -14.21 49.30 -21.73
C ARG A 2 -13.00 48.81 -20.90
N ARG A 3 -12.17 49.71 -20.35
CA ARG A 3 -10.99 49.32 -19.56
C ARG A 3 -11.36 48.73 -18.18
N GLN A 4 -12.48 49.15 -17.58
CA GLN A 4 -12.96 48.58 -16.31
C GLN A 4 -13.57 47.19 -16.51
N ALA A 5 -14.32 46.98 -17.60
CA ALA A 5 -14.89 45.68 -17.94
C ALA A 5 -13.80 44.64 -18.21
N LEU A 6 -12.69 45.05 -18.91
CA LEU A 6 -11.58 44.18 -19.16
C LEU A 6 -10.83 43.76 -17.89
N LYS A 7 -10.63 44.70 -16.94
CA LYS A 7 -10.02 44.40 -15.62
C LYS A 7 -10.86 43.43 -14.79
N GLN A 8 -12.18 43.62 -14.81
CA GLN A 8 -13.11 42.73 -14.10
C GLN A 8 -13.13 41.33 -14.69
N ALA A 9 -13.09 41.20 -16.02
CA ALA A 9 -13.03 39.91 -16.71
C ALA A 9 -11.73 39.16 -16.39
N VAL A 10 -10.58 39.85 -16.37
CA VAL A 10 -9.27 39.26 -16.03
C VAL A 10 -9.22 38.81 -14.57
N LEU A 11 -9.77 39.60 -13.63
CA LEU A 11 -9.86 39.21 -12.21
C LEU A 11 -10.77 37.98 -11.99
N ALA A 12 -11.91 37.93 -12.69
CA ALA A 12 -12.83 36.80 -12.59
C ALA A 12 -12.21 35.51 -13.15
N MET A 13 -11.45 35.62 -14.25
CA MET A 13 -10.75 34.48 -14.84
C MET A 13 -9.60 33.97 -13.96
N ALA A 14 -8.85 34.88 -13.31
CA ALA A 14 -7.81 34.52 -12.36
C ALA A 14 -8.36 33.85 -11.10
N ALA A 15 -9.52 34.29 -10.59
CA ALA A 15 -10.20 33.68 -9.46
C ALA A 15 -10.75 32.28 -9.79
N ALA A 16 -11.25 32.07 -11.02
CA ALA A 16 -11.72 30.77 -11.47
C ALA A 16 -10.59 29.74 -11.60
N LEU A 17 -9.39 30.15 -12.04
CA LEU A 17 -8.21 29.27 -12.13
C LEU A 17 -7.64 28.90 -10.75
N ALA A 18 -7.77 29.79 -9.75
CA ALA A 18 -7.29 29.50 -8.39
C ALA A 18 -8.19 28.49 -7.64
N ALA A 19 -9.47 28.37 -8.01
CA ALA A 19 -10.41 27.47 -7.35
C ALA A 19 -10.23 25.98 -7.72
N THR A 20 -9.50 25.66 -8.81
CA THR A 20 -9.30 24.27 -9.27
C THR A 20 -8.17 23.53 -8.58
N SER A 21 -7.30 24.23 -7.84
CA SER A 21 -6.14 23.63 -7.17
C SER A 21 -6.42 22.96 -5.82
N ALA A 22 -7.62 23.11 -5.27
CA ALA A 22 -7.96 22.61 -3.93
C ALA A 22 -8.40 21.14 -3.86
N LEU A 23 -8.56 20.44 -4.98
CA LEU A 23 -9.07 19.05 -5.02
C LEU A 23 -7.97 17.98 -5.28
N ALA A 24 -6.69 18.36 -5.24
CA ALA A 24 -5.60 17.45 -5.55
C ALA A 24 -5.14 16.54 -4.40
N HIS A 25 -5.77 16.63 -3.22
CA HIS A 25 -5.51 15.69 -2.12
C HIS A 25 -6.53 14.54 -2.19
N GLY A 26 -6.38 13.70 -3.21
CA GLY A 26 -7.24 12.52 -3.33
C GLY A 26 -6.92 11.53 -2.22
N ASP A 27 -7.87 11.30 -1.32
CA ASP A 27 -7.82 10.17 -0.39
C ASP A 27 -7.62 8.87 -1.16
N VAL A 28 -6.79 7.97 -0.61
CA VAL A 28 -6.67 6.62 -1.14
C VAL A 28 -7.95 5.89 -0.78
N THR A 29 -8.87 5.78 -1.74
CA THR A 29 -10.04 4.92 -1.57
C THR A 29 -9.62 3.49 -1.85
N PRO A 30 -9.64 2.59 -0.85
CA PRO A 30 -9.30 1.20 -1.04
C PRO A 30 -10.14 0.54 -2.14
N GLN A 31 -9.51 -0.25 -3.00
CA GLN A 31 -10.14 -0.95 -4.11
C GLN A 31 -10.17 -2.45 -3.85
N ALA A 32 -11.34 -3.07 -4.00
CA ALA A 32 -11.48 -4.51 -3.90
C ALA A 32 -10.66 -5.23 -5.00
N VAL A 33 -10.16 -6.41 -4.66
CA VAL A 33 -9.31 -7.23 -5.55
C VAL A 33 -10.01 -8.56 -5.81
N ASP A 34 -10.09 -8.98 -7.06
CA ASP A 34 -10.57 -10.31 -7.41
C ASP A 34 -9.49 -11.37 -7.10
N THR A 35 -9.79 -12.24 -6.15
CA THR A 35 -8.90 -13.29 -5.66
C THR A 35 -9.46 -14.70 -5.90
N LYS A 36 -10.51 -14.84 -6.73
CA LYS A 36 -11.18 -16.14 -6.98
C LYS A 36 -10.24 -17.21 -7.52
N GLU A 37 -9.18 -16.80 -8.23
CA GLU A 37 -8.19 -17.73 -8.77
C GLU A 37 -7.17 -18.25 -7.75
N LEU A 38 -7.17 -17.69 -6.53
CA LEU A 38 -6.29 -18.13 -5.45
C LEU A 38 -6.96 -19.22 -4.60
N PRO A 39 -6.18 -20.12 -3.98
CA PRO A 39 -6.71 -20.99 -2.94
C PRO A 39 -7.38 -20.15 -1.86
N GLN A 40 -8.65 -20.44 -1.55
CA GLN A 40 -9.38 -19.67 -0.55
C GLN A 40 -8.90 -20.03 0.86
N LEU A 41 -8.68 -19.04 1.69
CA LEU A 41 -8.09 -19.19 3.02
C LEU A 41 -9.14 -19.29 4.14
N GLY A 42 -10.38 -18.93 3.83
CA GLY A 42 -11.49 -18.91 4.79
C GLY A 42 -11.48 -17.65 5.66
N GLU A 43 -12.30 -17.65 6.71
CA GLU A 43 -12.50 -16.47 7.56
C GLU A 43 -11.38 -16.26 8.59
N GLN A 44 -10.74 -17.37 9.03
CA GLN A 44 -9.67 -17.28 10.01
C GLN A 44 -8.37 -16.81 9.38
N TRP A 45 -7.88 -15.68 9.84
CA TRP A 45 -6.62 -15.11 9.37
C TRP A 45 -5.43 -16.01 9.68
N ARG A 46 -4.59 -16.20 8.67
CA ARG A 46 -3.32 -16.90 8.81
C ARG A 46 -2.28 -15.98 9.46
N ASP A 47 -1.40 -16.55 10.28
CA ASP A 47 -0.31 -15.82 10.93
C ASP A 47 0.89 -15.63 10.01
N GLN A 48 0.99 -16.44 8.95
CA GLN A 48 2.08 -16.41 7.98
C GLN A 48 1.53 -16.38 6.56
N ASN A 49 2.31 -15.82 5.62
CA ASN A 49 1.95 -15.75 4.22
C ASN A 49 1.84 -17.15 3.59
N PRO A 50 0.63 -17.64 3.27
CA PRO A 50 0.44 -18.97 2.67
C PRO A 50 0.74 -18.98 1.17
N TYR A 51 0.92 -17.82 0.55
CA TYR A 51 1.15 -17.68 -0.90
C TYR A 51 2.61 -17.40 -1.25
N ARG A 52 3.53 -17.56 -0.32
CA ARG A 52 4.96 -17.36 -0.55
C ARG A 52 5.42 -18.18 -1.76
N LYS A 53 6.05 -17.51 -2.75
CA LYS A 53 6.49 -18.09 -4.03
C LYS A 53 5.36 -18.60 -4.96
N ASN A 54 4.10 -18.31 -4.68
CA ASN A 54 2.99 -18.63 -5.60
C ASN A 54 2.94 -17.58 -6.71
N GLU A 55 3.28 -17.96 -7.94
CA GLU A 55 3.36 -17.05 -9.09
C GLU A 55 2.04 -16.33 -9.40
N LYS A 56 0.90 -17.04 -9.26
CA LYS A 56 -0.41 -16.43 -9.47
C LYS A 56 -0.70 -15.37 -8.41
N ALA A 57 -0.42 -15.67 -7.15
CA ALA A 57 -0.57 -14.72 -6.06
C ALA A 57 0.37 -13.51 -6.25
N ILE A 58 1.61 -13.72 -6.70
CA ILE A 58 2.55 -12.64 -6.99
C ILE A 58 1.99 -11.69 -8.06
N ARG A 59 1.40 -12.23 -9.16
CA ARG A 59 0.80 -11.38 -10.22
C ARG A 59 -0.40 -10.59 -9.71
N ILE A 60 -1.33 -11.26 -9.03
CA ILE A 60 -2.52 -10.61 -8.44
C ILE A 60 -2.08 -9.58 -7.40
N GLY A 61 -1.12 -9.93 -6.56
CA GLY A 61 -0.56 -9.05 -5.54
C GLY A 61 0.12 -7.81 -6.10
N GLY A 62 0.83 -7.94 -7.23
CA GLY A 62 1.42 -6.79 -7.94
C GLY A 62 0.37 -5.82 -8.47
N SER A 63 -0.69 -6.34 -9.08
CA SER A 63 -1.83 -5.51 -9.52
C SER A 63 -2.52 -4.84 -8.34
N ALA A 64 -2.81 -5.59 -7.29
CA ALA A 64 -3.44 -5.10 -6.06
C ALA A 64 -2.60 -4.04 -5.35
N PHE A 65 -1.27 -4.23 -5.30
CA PHE A 65 -0.32 -3.27 -4.77
C PHE A 65 -0.37 -1.95 -5.54
N ASN A 66 -0.35 -2.00 -6.87
CA ASN A 66 -0.39 -0.80 -7.70
C ASN A 66 -1.69 -0.02 -7.51
N GLN A 67 -2.82 -0.71 -7.33
CA GLN A 67 -4.12 -0.09 -7.12
C GLN A 67 -4.27 0.55 -5.73
N ASN A 68 -3.73 -0.09 -4.68
CA ASN A 68 -4.04 0.25 -3.30
C ASN A 68 -2.88 0.87 -2.53
N CYS A 69 -1.63 0.61 -2.91
CA CYS A 69 -0.46 0.89 -2.08
C CYS A 69 0.56 1.82 -2.76
N ALA A 70 0.74 1.69 -4.08
CA ALA A 70 1.82 2.35 -4.81
C ALA A 70 1.76 3.88 -4.75
N ARG A 71 0.58 4.46 -4.57
CA ARG A 71 0.41 5.91 -4.44
C ARG A 71 1.25 6.50 -3.30
N CYS A 72 1.37 5.78 -2.20
CA CYS A 72 2.15 6.21 -1.03
C CYS A 72 3.51 5.51 -0.96
N HIS A 73 3.54 4.21 -1.25
CA HIS A 73 4.75 3.39 -1.13
C HIS A 73 5.61 3.34 -2.39
N GLY A 74 5.19 4.04 -3.46
CA GLY A 74 5.88 4.12 -4.74
C GLY A 74 5.69 2.87 -5.61
N LEU A 75 5.90 3.04 -6.91
CA LEU A 75 5.93 1.93 -7.86
C LEU A 75 7.06 0.96 -7.50
N GLU A 76 6.85 -0.33 -7.74
CA GLU A 76 7.81 -1.38 -7.40
C GLU A 76 8.18 -1.42 -5.90
N ALA A 77 7.33 -0.82 -5.04
CA ALA A 77 7.56 -0.64 -3.60
C ALA A 77 8.77 0.25 -3.26
N VAL A 78 9.27 1.02 -4.23
CA VAL A 78 10.36 2.00 -4.07
C VAL A 78 9.79 3.31 -3.56
N SER A 79 9.93 3.57 -2.27
CA SER A 79 9.36 4.76 -1.65
C SER A 79 9.92 6.06 -2.21
N GLY A 80 9.01 7.01 -2.51
CA GLY A 80 9.34 8.41 -2.81
C GLY A 80 9.43 9.30 -1.57
N GLY A 81 9.41 8.74 -0.34
CA GLY A 81 9.55 9.47 0.92
C GLY A 81 8.23 9.77 1.66
N ILE A 82 7.06 9.53 1.05
CA ILE A 82 5.76 9.73 1.70
C ILE A 82 5.49 8.64 2.73
N ALA A 83 5.80 7.39 2.39
CA ALA A 83 5.62 6.21 3.22
C ALA A 83 6.90 5.36 3.26
N PRO A 84 7.04 4.40 4.18
CA PRO A 84 8.23 3.53 4.24
C PRO A 84 8.47 2.75 2.93
N ASP A 85 9.73 2.50 2.62
CA ASP A 85 10.17 1.63 1.54
C ASP A 85 9.93 0.16 1.92
N LEU A 86 8.93 -0.46 1.28
CA LEU A 86 8.49 -1.81 1.64
C LEU A 86 9.44 -2.92 1.15
N ARG A 87 10.41 -2.60 0.30
CA ARG A 87 11.49 -3.54 -0.05
C ARG A 87 12.38 -3.88 1.13
N LYS A 88 12.37 -3.01 2.15
CA LYS A 88 13.16 -3.14 3.38
C LYS A 88 12.43 -3.82 4.52
N LEU A 89 11.18 -4.23 4.31
CA LEU A 89 10.31 -4.76 5.35
C LEU A 89 10.96 -5.92 6.13
N ASP A 90 11.66 -6.82 5.44
CA ASP A 90 12.26 -8.02 6.02
C ASP A 90 13.82 -7.93 6.14
N ASN A 91 14.42 -6.72 6.00
CA ASN A 91 15.88 -6.56 5.98
C ASN A 91 16.58 -7.03 7.26
N GLU A 92 15.94 -6.84 8.40
CA GLU A 92 16.48 -7.30 9.69
C GLU A 92 16.53 -8.82 9.75
N CYS A 93 15.48 -9.49 9.26
CA CYS A 93 15.43 -10.95 9.18
C CYS A 93 16.49 -11.50 8.24
N ALA A 94 16.73 -10.84 7.10
CA ALA A 94 17.77 -11.25 6.14
C ALA A 94 19.19 -11.23 6.74
N SER A 95 19.42 -10.41 7.76
CA SER A 95 20.73 -10.29 8.42
C SER A 95 21.02 -11.40 9.44
N LEU A 96 20.02 -12.21 9.80
CA LEU A 96 20.15 -13.30 10.77
C LEU A 96 20.82 -14.52 10.13
N LYS A 97 21.83 -15.09 10.81
CA LYS A 97 22.54 -16.29 10.36
C LYS A 97 21.87 -17.58 10.82
N ASP A 98 21.19 -17.54 11.95
CA ASP A 98 20.47 -18.68 12.52
C ASP A 98 19.12 -18.85 11.83
N GLU A 99 18.89 -19.96 11.15
CA GLU A 99 17.70 -20.21 10.35
C GLU A 99 16.40 -20.27 11.21
N LYS A 100 16.49 -20.72 12.45
CA LYS A 100 15.34 -20.74 13.36
C LYS A 100 14.93 -19.32 13.75
N LYS A 101 15.92 -18.49 14.10
CA LYS A 101 15.69 -17.07 14.41
C LYS A 101 15.19 -16.29 13.18
N LYS A 102 15.76 -16.57 12.00
CA LYS A 102 15.31 -15.99 10.74
C LYS A 102 13.85 -16.34 10.46
N SER A 103 13.48 -17.61 10.56
CA SER A 103 12.10 -18.06 10.36
C SER A 103 11.12 -17.41 11.36
N ALA A 104 11.49 -17.31 12.63
CA ALA A 104 10.68 -16.63 13.64
C ALA A 104 10.50 -15.14 13.31
N CYS A 105 11.58 -14.44 12.95
CA CYS A 105 11.56 -13.05 12.53
C CYS A 105 10.62 -12.83 11.33
N VAL A 106 10.69 -13.68 10.30
CA VAL A 106 9.81 -13.60 9.13
C VAL A 106 8.34 -13.80 9.52
N SER A 107 8.05 -14.71 10.45
CA SER A 107 6.69 -14.92 10.95
C SER A 107 6.16 -13.69 11.70
N GLU A 108 6.99 -13.06 12.54
CA GLU A 108 6.65 -11.82 13.23
C GLU A 108 6.38 -10.68 12.23
N MET A 109 7.20 -10.58 11.18
CA MET A 109 7.01 -9.58 10.13
C MET A 109 5.74 -9.81 9.31
N ASP A 110 5.35 -11.07 9.05
CA ASP A 110 4.08 -11.40 8.41
C ASP A 110 2.89 -10.93 9.26
N THR A 111 2.90 -11.23 10.57
CA THR A 111 1.88 -10.78 11.52
C THR A 111 1.80 -9.26 11.59
N PHE A 112 2.97 -8.60 11.69
CA PHE A 112 3.06 -7.14 11.68
C PHE A 112 2.46 -6.54 10.41
N TYR A 113 2.83 -7.08 9.24
CA TYR A 113 2.36 -6.65 7.93
C TYR A 113 0.83 -6.78 7.83
N ALA A 114 0.29 -7.97 8.12
CA ALA A 114 -1.15 -8.23 8.05
C ALA A 114 -1.93 -7.28 8.98
N SER A 115 -1.44 -7.07 10.20
CA SER A 115 -2.03 -6.13 11.15
C SER A 115 -1.97 -4.68 10.63
N ALA A 116 -0.86 -4.27 10.03
CA ALA A 116 -0.68 -2.92 9.49
C ALA A 116 -1.65 -2.64 8.34
N VAL A 117 -1.79 -3.57 7.41
CA VAL A 117 -2.71 -3.42 6.27
C VAL A 117 -4.15 -3.42 6.75
N ARG A 118 -4.54 -4.35 7.61
CA ARG A 118 -5.91 -4.46 8.09
C ARG A 118 -6.36 -3.22 8.84
N ARG A 119 -5.58 -2.80 9.84
CA ARG A 119 -5.99 -1.78 10.82
C ARG A 119 -5.51 -0.37 10.47
N GLY A 120 -4.63 -0.24 9.46
CA GLY A 120 -3.97 1.02 9.17
C GLY A 120 -2.98 1.43 10.25
N ARG A 121 -2.52 2.66 10.18
CA ARG A 121 -1.60 3.27 11.14
C ARG A 121 -2.03 4.69 11.48
N THR A 122 -2.02 4.99 12.76
CA THR A 122 -2.33 6.32 13.29
C THR A 122 -1.09 6.85 14.02
N ARG A 123 -0.78 8.12 13.82
CA ARG A 123 0.29 8.82 14.52
C ARG A 123 -0.23 10.18 14.97
N ASN A 124 -0.06 10.50 16.25
CA ASN A 124 -0.50 11.78 16.85
C ASN A 124 -1.99 12.10 16.55
N GLY A 125 -2.86 11.09 16.58
CA GLY A 125 -4.29 11.24 16.32
C GLY A 125 -4.70 11.35 14.84
N ALA A 126 -3.74 11.46 13.91
CA ALA A 126 -4.01 11.48 12.47
C ALA A 126 -3.82 10.09 11.84
N VAL A 127 -4.70 9.73 10.91
CA VAL A 127 -4.57 8.50 10.12
C VAL A 127 -3.41 8.70 9.14
N TYR A 128 -2.36 7.92 9.32
CA TYR A 128 -1.15 7.95 8.52
C TYR A 128 -1.18 6.93 7.38
N MET A 129 -1.77 5.76 7.63
CA MET A 129 -2.10 4.74 6.64
C MET A 129 -3.55 4.33 6.89
N PRO A 130 -4.43 4.37 5.88
CA PRO A 130 -5.82 3.97 6.06
C PRO A 130 -5.92 2.46 6.33
N PRO A 131 -6.97 2.00 7.04
CA PRO A 131 -7.26 0.59 7.17
C PRO A 131 -7.85 0.04 5.87
N PHE A 132 -7.50 -1.20 5.53
CA PHE A 132 -8.03 -1.91 4.36
C PHE A 132 -8.96 -3.07 4.73
N GLU A 133 -9.18 -3.31 6.03
CA GLU A 133 -10.14 -4.30 6.51
C GLU A 133 -11.54 -3.97 6.00
N GLY A 134 -12.27 -4.98 5.53
CA GLY A 134 -13.58 -4.80 4.88
C GLY A 134 -13.52 -4.51 3.37
N THR A 135 -12.37 -4.09 2.83
CA THR A 135 -12.18 -3.91 1.38
C THR A 135 -11.27 -4.96 0.77
N LEU A 136 -10.15 -5.25 1.41
CA LEU A 136 -9.25 -6.33 1.01
C LEU A 136 -9.54 -7.57 1.87
N ASN A 137 -9.84 -8.68 1.21
CA ASN A 137 -9.90 -9.99 1.87
C ASN A 137 -8.49 -10.48 2.21
N GLN A 138 -8.41 -11.55 2.97
CA GLN A 138 -7.13 -12.10 3.42
C GLN A 138 -6.27 -12.58 2.25
N GLU A 139 -6.89 -13.12 1.19
CA GLU A 139 -6.22 -13.55 -0.03
C GLU A 139 -5.50 -12.38 -0.73
N ALA A 140 -6.17 -11.23 -0.85
CA ALA A 140 -5.57 -10.03 -1.44
C ALA A 140 -4.39 -9.52 -0.61
N VAL A 141 -4.54 -9.47 0.71
CA VAL A 141 -3.48 -9.02 1.63
C VAL A 141 -2.26 -9.92 1.51
N TRP A 142 -2.42 -11.25 1.52
CA TRP A 142 -1.30 -12.18 1.40
C TRP A 142 -0.70 -12.24 -0.01
N ALA A 143 -1.51 -12.02 -1.05
CA ALA A 143 -1.01 -11.88 -2.42
C ALA A 143 -0.11 -10.64 -2.55
N ILE A 144 -0.51 -9.49 -1.98
CA ILE A 144 0.34 -8.29 -1.93
C ILE A 144 1.65 -8.59 -1.19
N LYS A 145 1.61 -9.30 -0.04
CA LYS A 145 2.84 -9.70 0.67
C LYS A 145 3.73 -10.59 -0.19
N ALA A 146 3.14 -11.55 -0.93
CA ALA A 146 3.90 -12.41 -1.85
C ALA A 146 4.60 -11.59 -2.96
N TYR A 147 3.93 -10.58 -3.50
CA TYR A 147 4.54 -9.63 -4.44
C TYR A 147 5.68 -8.84 -3.79
N LEU A 148 5.48 -8.26 -2.61
CA LEU A 148 6.51 -7.50 -1.89
C LEU A 148 7.75 -8.35 -1.61
N GLU A 149 7.58 -9.64 -1.33
CA GLU A 149 8.69 -10.57 -1.15
C GLU A 149 9.57 -10.74 -2.39
N THR A 150 9.02 -10.51 -3.59
CA THR A 150 9.80 -10.48 -4.84
C THR A 150 10.57 -9.18 -5.05
N ARG A 151 10.22 -8.13 -4.27
CA ARG A 151 10.83 -6.79 -4.36
C ARG A 151 11.87 -6.53 -3.27
N ARG A 152 12.14 -7.50 -2.41
CA ARG A 152 13.11 -7.34 -1.32
C ARG A 152 14.42 -6.77 -1.81
N GLU A 153 14.95 -5.80 -1.07
CA GLU A 153 16.28 -5.25 -1.30
C GLU A 153 17.39 -6.27 -0.96
N LYS A 154 17.12 -7.10 0.07
CA LYS A 154 18.02 -8.19 0.50
C LYS A 154 17.27 -9.52 0.43
N PRO A 155 17.85 -10.56 -0.20
CA PRO A 155 17.27 -11.90 -0.16
C PRO A 155 17.27 -12.46 1.28
N LEU A 156 16.28 -13.31 1.58
CA LEU A 156 16.20 -14.05 2.85
C LEU A 156 17.01 -15.32 2.79
#